data_48ed66c033164d8399e67a1ad429da13
#
_entry.id   48ed66c033164d8399e67a1ad429da13
#
_cell.length_a   1.000
_cell.length_b   1.000
_cell.length_c   1.000
_cell.angle_alpha   90.00
_cell.angle_beta   90.00
_cell.angle_gamma   90.00
#
_symmetry.space_group_name_H-M   'P 1'
#
loop_
_entity.id
_entity.type
_entity.pdbx_description
1 polymer ?
#
loop_
_entity_poly.entity_id
_entity_poly.type
_entity_poly.pdbx_seq_one_letter_code
_entity_poly.pdbx_strand_id
1 'polypeptide(L)'
;TTIQKPAINQLHKIVYDLSTAKPHVPNAEKTETALFQEIALQLNKHSEDDHVDFYVERNIPFMLSKLGPKGATADINKDELEDLFIGGANGQASQLYIQGSNGFKLQQIPDFEKYKFTDVTASFFFDADQDGDQDLFVGGGGNTAPAASDIYQNQLYLNDGKGGFTLKSGSFLISHTNCGIAIPLDYDKDGKLDIFIGSRSEPQQYGIAPKSFLYHN
;
A
#
# COMPACT_ATOMS: atom_id res chain seq x y z
N THR A 1 -29.94 -32.80 1.74
CA THR A 1 -29.62 -34.19 2.10
C THR A 1 -28.19 -34.22 2.62
N THR A 2 -27.99 -34.55 3.88
CA THR A 2 -26.68 -34.65 4.49
C THR A 2 -26.24 -36.08 4.55
N ILE A 3 -25.09 -36.43 3.98
CA ILE A 3 -24.50 -37.77 4.13
C ILE A 3 -23.56 -37.68 5.34
N GLN A 4 -23.90 -38.40 6.42
CA GLN A 4 -23.04 -38.50 7.59
C GLN A 4 -22.04 -39.64 7.39
N LYS A 5 -20.73 -39.32 7.50
CA LYS A 5 -19.63 -40.28 7.40
C LYS A 5 -19.69 -41.14 6.12
N PRO A 6 -19.57 -40.55 4.92
CA PRO A 6 -19.57 -41.34 3.69
C PRO A 6 -18.39 -42.31 3.70
N ALA A 7 -18.62 -43.54 3.19
CA ALA A 7 -17.55 -44.52 3.06
C ALA A 7 -16.48 -44.04 2.07
N ILE A 8 -15.20 -44.22 2.42
CA ILE A 8 -14.08 -43.83 1.58
C ILE A 8 -13.95 -44.81 0.41
N ASN A 9 -13.57 -44.33 -0.77
CA ASN A 9 -13.34 -45.08 -2.01
C ASN A 9 -14.61 -45.75 -2.61
N GLN A 10 -15.77 -45.13 -2.43
CA GLN A 10 -17.01 -45.55 -3.08
C GLN A 10 -17.66 -44.44 -3.87
N LEU A 11 -18.32 -44.80 -4.96
CA LEU A 11 -19.13 -43.82 -5.73
C LEU A 11 -20.46 -43.61 -4.99
N HIS A 12 -20.69 -42.38 -4.50
CA HIS A 12 -21.96 -42.01 -3.88
C HIS A 12 -22.88 -41.35 -4.91
N LYS A 13 -23.97 -42.02 -5.26
CA LYS A 13 -25.01 -41.41 -6.12
C LYS A 13 -25.99 -40.67 -5.22
N ILE A 14 -25.99 -39.36 -5.27
CA ILE A 14 -26.95 -38.49 -4.57
C ILE A 14 -28.10 -38.22 -5.52
N VAL A 15 -29.29 -38.70 -5.17
CA VAL A 15 -30.52 -38.41 -5.91
C VAL A 15 -31.22 -37.27 -5.20
N TYR A 16 -31.40 -36.17 -5.89
CA TYR A 16 -32.14 -35.01 -5.40
C TYR A 16 -33.64 -35.21 -5.67
N ASP A 17 -34.42 -35.33 -4.59
CA ASP A 17 -35.86 -35.43 -4.68
C ASP A 17 -36.51 -34.07 -4.44
N LEU A 18 -37.02 -33.50 -5.51
CA LEU A 18 -37.68 -32.17 -5.49
C LEU A 18 -38.98 -32.18 -4.67
N SER A 19 -39.62 -33.36 -4.51
CA SER A 19 -40.90 -33.46 -3.75
C SER A 19 -40.69 -33.33 -2.24
N THR A 20 -39.48 -33.62 -1.77
CA THR A 20 -39.11 -33.51 -0.35
C THR A 20 -38.29 -32.27 -0.03
N ALA A 21 -37.97 -31.46 -1.04
CA ALA A 21 -37.22 -30.22 -0.86
C ALA A 21 -38.06 -29.20 -0.10
N LYS A 22 -37.71 -28.95 1.14
CA LYS A 22 -38.24 -27.78 1.86
C LYS A 22 -37.61 -26.53 1.25
N PRO A 23 -38.41 -25.50 0.89
CA PRO A 23 -37.82 -24.24 0.49
C PRO A 23 -36.86 -23.79 1.60
N HIS A 24 -35.62 -23.48 1.22
CA HIS A 24 -34.69 -22.81 2.11
C HIS A 24 -35.27 -21.41 2.35
N VAL A 25 -35.91 -21.22 3.50
CA VAL A 25 -36.24 -19.90 3.99
C VAL A 25 -34.92 -19.35 4.50
N PRO A 26 -34.30 -18.34 3.85
CA PRO A 26 -33.16 -17.68 4.45
C PRO A 26 -33.56 -17.28 5.86
N ASN A 27 -32.79 -17.63 6.87
CA ASN A 27 -32.96 -17.02 8.18
C ASN A 27 -33.05 -15.51 7.92
N ALA A 28 -34.11 -14.88 8.43
CA ALA A 28 -34.18 -13.43 8.39
C ALA A 28 -32.84 -12.93 8.92
N GLU A 29 -32.04 -12.31 8.03
CA GLU A 29 -30.78 -11.73 8.40
C GLU A 29 -31.09 -10.81 9.59
N LYS A 30 -30.51 -11.13 10.75
CA LYS A 30 -30.43 -10.14 11.81
C LYS A 30 -29.76 -8.95 11.14
N THR A 31 -30.48 -7.88 10.99
CA THR A 31 -29.91 -6.59 10.60
C THR A 31 -28.98 -6.18 11.73
N GLU A 32 -27.76 -6.73 11.71
CA GLU A 32 -26.69 -6.22 12.55
C GLU A 32 -26.43 -4.79 12.08
N THR A 33 -26.53 -3.84 12.98
CA THR A 33 -26.18 -2.45 12.65
C THR A 33 -24.71 -2.46 12.30
N ALA A 34 -24.37 -2.10 11.07
CA ALA A 34 -22.98 -2.04 10.65
C ALA A 34 -22.20 -1.06 11.54
N LEU A 35 -21.02 -1.49 12.00
CA LEU A 35 -20.12 -0.64 12.81
C LEU A 35 -19.52 0.50 11.98
N PHE A 36 -19.40 0.32 10.66
CA PHE A 36 -18.87 1.31 9.74
C PHE A 36 -19.94 1.67 8.70
N GLN A 37 -19.99 2.94 8.36
CA GLN A 37 -20.89 3.47 7.34
C GLN A 37 -20.03 4.04 6.20
N GLU A 38 -20.38 3.73 4.95
CA GLU A 38 -19.73 4.32 3.78
C GLU A 38 -20.03 5.83 3.72
N ILE A 39 -18.98 6.61 3.52
CA ILE A 39 -19.03 8.05 3.29
C ILE A 39 -18.54 8.31 1.87
N ALA A 40 -19.32 9.03 1.07
CA ALA A 40 -18.92 9.45 -0.26
C ALA A 40 -17.84 10.54 -0.15
N LEU A 41 -16.62 10.23 -0.60
CA LEU A 41 -15.50 11.17 -0.67
C LEU A 41 -15.21 11.54 -2.12
N GLN A 42 -14.80 12.79 -2.34
CA GLN A 42 -14.36 13.28 -3.66
C GLN A 42 -12.84 13.15 -3.77
N LEU A 43 -12.37 11.91 -3.86
CA LEU A 43 -10.96 11.60 -4.12
C LEU A 43 -10.76 11.22 -5.60
N ASN A 44 -9.59 11.51 -6.14
CA ASN A 44 -9.25 11.07 -7.48
C ASN A 44 -9.15 9.53 -7.52
N LYS A 45 -9.69 8.94 -8.57
CA LYS A 45 -9.63 7.50 -8.76
C LYS A 45 -8.19 7.05 -8.96
N HIS A 46 -7.79 5.98 -8.27
CA HIS A 46 -6.54 5.28 -8.55
C HIS A 46 -6.60 4.63 -9.94
N SER A 47 -5.51 4.73 -10.68
CA SER A 47 -5.38 4.19 -12.03
C SER A 47 -4.06 3.45 -12.18
N GLU A 48 -4.14 2.23 -12.65
CA GLU A 48 -2.99 1.40 -13.00
C GLU A 48 -2.74 1.46 -14.51
N ASP A 49 -1.50 1.25 -14.92
CA ASP A 49 -1.15 1.11 -16.33
C ASP A 49 -1.55 -0.28 -16.90
N ASP A 50 -1.29 -0.52 -18.18
CA ASP A 50 -1.58 -1.79 -18.86
C ASP A 50 -0.40 -2.77 -18.80
N HIS A 51 0.64 -2.51 -17.98
CA HIS A 51 1.79 -3.40 -17.85
C HIS A 51 1.39 -4.78 -17.33
N VAL A 52 1.97 -5.81 -17.92
CA VAL A 52 1.75 -7.21 -17.53
C VAL A 52 3.09 -7.87 -17.24
N ASP A 53 3.39 -8.07 -15.97
CA ASP A 53 4.66 -8.63 -15.49
C ASP A 53 5.01 -9.97 -16.14
N PHE A 54 4.02 -10.83 -16.39
CA PHE A 54 4.19 -12.16 -16.95
C PHE A 54 4.82 -12.16 -18.37
N TYR A 55 4.83 -11.03 -19.06
CA TYR A 55 5.53 -10.92 -20.36
C TYR A 55 7.04 -10.85 -20.19
N VAL A 56 7.51 -10.35 -19.05
CA VAL A 56 8.92 -10.22 -18.69
C VAL A 56 9.36 -11.37 -17.78
N GLU A 57 8.58 -11.68 -16.77
CA GLU A 57 8.85 -12.70 -15.75
C GLU A 57 7.72 -13.74 -15.68
N ARG A 58 7.85 -14.80 -16.46
CA ARG A 58 6.79 -15.82 -16.61
C ARG A 58 6.57 -16.70 -15.37
N ASN A 59 7.53 -16.74 -14.46
CA ASN A 59 7.52 -17.65 -13.32
C ASN A 59 7.00 -16.99 -12.00
N ILE A 60 6.67 -15.71 -12.03
CA ILE A 60 6.10 -15.06 -10.84
C ILE A 60 4.66 -15.57 -10.58
N PRO A 61 4.27 -15.76 -9.33
CA PRO A 61 2.94 -16.28 -8.98
C PRO A 61 1.80 -15.27 -9.14
N PHE A 62 2.12 -13.97 -9.12
CA PHE A 62 1.17 -12.86 -9.29
C PHE A 62 1.94 -11.60 -9.71
N MET A 63 1.22 -10.60 -10.22
CA MET A 63 1.81 -9.35 -10.68
C MET A 63 2.29 -8.50 -9.50
N LEU A 64 3.53 -8.02 -9.57
CA LEU A 64 4.14 -7.14 -8.57
C LEU A 64 3.90 -5.66 -8.90
N SER A 65 3.61 -5.35 -10.16
CA SER A 65 3.28 -4.00 -10.64
C SER A 65 1.85 -3.53 -10.33
N LYS A 66 1.05 -4.32 -9.63
CA LYS A 66 -0.37 -4.03 -9.29
C LYS A 66 -0.64 -4.19 -7.80
N LEU A 67 0.28 -3.71 -6.95
CA LEU A 67 0.19 -3.87 -5.49
C LEU A 67 -0.40 -2.65 -4.76
N GLY A 68 -0.63 -1.58 -5.48
CA GLY A 68 -1.16 -0.33 -4.93
C GLY A 68 -2.70 -0.28 -4.81
N PRO A 69 -3.24 0.90 -4.40
CA PRO A 69 -2.49 1.97 -3.75
C PRO A 69 -2.16 1.67 -2.29
N LYS A 70 -1.09 2.29 -1.77
CA LYS A 70 -0.81 2.36 -0.32
C LYS A 70 -1.19 3.73 0.20
N GLY A 71 -1.59 3.80 1.47
CA GLY A 71 -1.98 5.07 2.08
C GLY A 71 -1.39 5.22 3.47
N ALA A 72 -1.34 6.46 3.92
CA ALA A 72 -0.96 6.85 5.27
C ALA A 72 -1.79 8.04 5.73
N THR A 73 -2.02 8.16 7.02
CA THR A 73 -2.71 9.31 7.62
C THR A 73 -1.88 9.92 8.74
N ALA A 74 -1.94 11.23 8.88
CA ALA A 74 -1.43 12.02 10.00
C ALA A 74 -2.02 13.42 9.94
N ASP A 75 -2.03 14.13 11.06
CA ASP A 75 -2.22 15.57 11.11
C ASP A 75 -0.89 16.26 10.70
N ILE A 76 -0.78 16.66 9.42
CA ILE A 76 0.46 17.20 8.86
C ILE A 76 0.55 18.72 8.93
N ASN A 77 -0.52 19.39 9.34
CA ASN A 77 -0.62 20.85 9.41
C ASN A 77 -0.97 21.37 10.81
N LYS A 78 -1.09 20.47 11.80
CA LYS A 78 -1.39 20.73 13.21
C LYS A 78 -2.76 21.39 13.44
N ASP A 79 -3.76 20.97 12.65
CA ASP A 79 -5.16 21.43 12.79
C ASP A 79 -6.09 20.44 13.52
N GLU A 80 -5.51 19.36 14.07
CA GLU A 80 -6.20 18.28 14.81
C GLU A 80 -7.09 17.38 13.91
N LEU A 81 -6.96 17.48 12.57
CA LEU A 81 -7.63 16.59 11.61
C LEU A 81 -6.61 15.69 10.92
N GLU A 82 -6.99 14.45 10.66
CA GLU A 82 -6.15 13.48 9.96
C GLU A 82 -6.15 13.75 8.45
N ASP A 83 -5.02 14.10 7.90
CA ASP A 83 -4.80 14.25 6.46
C ASP A 83 -4.50 12.89 5.82
N LEU A 84 -4.64 12.76 4.51
CA LEU A 84 -4.56 11.49 3.80
C LEU A 84 -3.54 11.55 2.66
N PHE A 85 -2.54 10.68 2.71
CA PHE A 85 -1.66 10.38 1.59
C PHE A 85 -2.15 9.10 0.89
N ILE A 86 -2.17 9.13 -0.45
CA ILE A 86 -2.45 7.97 -1.31
C ILE A 86 -1.30 7.83 -2.30
N GLY A 87 -0.61 6.69 -2.25
CA GLY A 87 0.49 6.37 -3.14
C GLY A 87 0.04 6.25 -4.60
N GLY A 88 0.88 6.69 -5.50
CA GLY A 88 0.69 6.55 -6.94
C GLY A 88 1.03 5.16 -7.46
N ALA A 89 0.77 4.95 -8.73
CA ALA A 89 1.18 3.80 -9.54
C ALA A 89 2.01 4.29 -10.73
N ASN A 90 2.54 3.36 -11.53
CA ASN A 90 3.30 3.73 -12.73
C ASN A 90 2.45 4.60 -13.68
N GLY A 91 2.84 5.86 -13.81
CA GLY A 91 2.15 6.87 -14.61
C GLY A 91 1.11 7.72 -13.85
N GLN A 92 0.84 7.43 -12.58
CA GLN A 92 -0.02 8.24 -11.72
C GLN A 92 0.77 8.76 -10.51
N ALA A 93 0.84 10.09 -10.35
CA ALA A 93 1.48 10.72 -9.21
C ALA A 93 0.77 10.36 -7.89
N SER A 94 1.53 10.30 -6.81
CA SER A 94 0.97 10.23 -5.45
C SER A 94 0.11 11.45 -5.16
N GLN A 95 -0.83 11.31 -4.22
CA GLN A 95 -1.82 12.32 -3.90
C GLN A 95 -1.80 12.59 -2.39
N LEU A 96 -1.83 13.85 -2.02
CA LEU A 96 -1.94 14.30 -0.64
C LEU A 96 -3.22 15.12 -0.51
N TYR A 97 -4.04 14.77 0.46
CA TYR A 97 -5.30 15.43 0.73
C TYR A 97 -5.30 16.01 2.13
N ILE A 98 -5.54 17.30 2.22
CA ILE A 98 -5.74 18.00 3.49
C ILE A 98 -7.21 17.88 3.88
N GLN A 99 -7.47 17.38 5.08
CA GLN A 99 -8.80 17.36 5.66
C GLN A 99 -9.17 18.75 6.21
N GLY A 100 -10.40 19.15 6.00
CA GLY A 100 -10.95 20.38 6.56
C GLY A 100 -12.45 20.22 6.84
N SER A 101 -13.09 21.24 7.33
CA SER A 101 -14.53 21.22 7.69
C SER A 101 -15.47 20.80 6.56
N ASN A 102 -15.05 20.94 5.32
CA ASN A 102 -15.84 20.60 4.12
C ASN A 102 -15.35 19.31 3.42
N GLY A 103 -14.53 18.51 4.09
CA GLY A 103 -13.93 17.28 3.54
C GLY A 103 -12.49 17.47 3.07
N PHE A 104 -12.03 16.60 2.18
CA PHE A 104 -10.66 16.54 1.72
C PHE A 104 -10.40 17.44 0.52
N LYS A 105 -9.27 18.15 0.52
CA LYS A 105 -8.80 19.00 -0.58
C LYS A 105 -7.43 18.52 -1.04
N LEU A 106 -7.26 18.27 -2.35
CA LEU A 106 -5.99 17.90 -2.94
C LEU A 106 -4.94 19.00 -2.76
N GLN A 107 -3.83 18.65 -2.13
CA GLN A 107 -2.64 19.48 -2.00
C GLN A 107 -1.65 19.12 -3.11
N GLN A 108 -1.14 20.12 -3.83
CA GLN A 108 -0.18 19.90 -4.90
C GLN A 108 1.25 19.89 -4.36
N ILE A 109 1.94 18.76 -4.56
CA ILE A 109 3.35 18.59 -4.23
C ILE A 109 4.10 18.37 -5.55
N PRO A 110 4.92 19.30 -6.03
CA PRO A 110 5.58 19.22 -7.35
C PRO A 110 6.44 17.98 -7.53
N ASP A 111 7.11 17.52 -6.47
CA ASP A 111 7.96 16.32 -6.53
C ASP A 111 7.15 15.03 -6.75
N PHE A 112 5.87 14.96 -6.38
CA PHE A 112 5.04 13.79 -6.66
C PHE A 112 4.83 13.60 -8.17
N GLU A 113 4.64 14.66 -8.91
CA GLU A 113 4.52 14.59 -10.39
C GLU A 113 5.84 14.16 -11.04
N LYS A 114 6.98 14.62 -10.52
CA LYS A 114 8.31 14.21 -10.99
C LYS A 114 8.54 12.71 -10.83
N TYR A 115 8.03 12.11 -9.76
CA TYR A 115 8.19 10.68 -9.42
C TYR A 115 6.95 9.83 -9.71
N LYS A 116 6.09 10.24 -10.62
CA LYS A 116 4.84 9.55 -10.96
C LYS A 116 5.00 8.15 -11.57
N PHE A 117 6.21 7.74 -11.91
CA PHE A 117 6.48 6.39 -12.39
C PHE A 117 6.87 5.41 -11.28
N THR A 118 6.87 5.85 -10.03
CA THR A 118 7.10 5.01 -8.85
C THR A 118 5.80 4.36 -8.42
N ASP A 119 5.72 3.02 -8.43
CA ASP A 119 4.68 2.30 -7.72
C ASP A 119 4.93 2.39 -6.23
N VAL A 120 4.02 2.99 -5.49
CA VAL A 120 4.16 3.15 -4.04
C VAL A 120 3.69 1.89 -3.33
N THR A 121 4.61 1.18 -2.69
CA THR A 121 4.36 -0.11 -2.04
C THR A 121 4.43 -0.07 -0.51
N ALA A 122 4.92 1.03 0.05
CA ALA A 122 4.87 1.34 1.48
C ALA A 122 4.81 2.85 1.69
N SER A 123 4.13 3.31 2.72
CA SER A 123 4.11 4.72 3.12
C SER A 123 3.73 4.85 4.59
N PHE A 124 4.30 5.82 5.27
CA PHE A 124 3.93 6.23 6.62
C PHE A 124 4.43 7.63 6.91
N PHE A 125 3.79 8.28 7.89
CA PHE A 125 4.24 9.54 8.44
C PHE A 125 5.01 9.32 9.74
N PHE A 126 6.03 10.13 10.00
CA PHE A 126 6.83 10.13 11.23
C PHE A 126 7.65 11.42 11.30
N ASP A 127 8.09 11.80 12.47
CA ASP A 127 9.02 12.92 12.67
C ASP A 127 10.46 12.41 12.41
N ALA A 128 11.01 12.73 11.23
CA ALA A 128 12.32 12.21 10.80
C ALA A 128 13.49 13.03 11.28
N ASP A 129 13.33 14.34 11.48
CA ASP A 129 14.41 15.26 11.85
C ASP A 129 14.24 15.89 13.24
N GLN A 130 13.23 15.44 13.99
CA GLN A 130 12.89 15.85 15.34
C GLN A 130 12.48 17.33 15.47
N ASP A 131 11.87 17.87 14.44
CA ASP A 131 11.31 19.24 14.48
C ASP A 131 9.86 19.27 14.97
N GLY A 132 9.24 18.11 15.20
CA GLY A 132 7.88 17.95 15.69
C GLY A 132 6.83 17.98 14.60
N ASP A 133 7.23 17.91 13.33
CA ASP A 133 6.34 17.81 12.17
C ASP A 133 6.27 16.37 11.66
N GLN A 134 5.21 16.02 10.96
CA GLN A 134 5.05 14.67 10.39
C GLN A 134 5.60 14.65 8.97
N ASP A 135 6.78 14.06 8.79
CA ASP A 135 7.43 13.81 7.51
C ASP A 135 6.87 12.56 6.84
N LEU A 136 7.05 12.43 5.53
CA LEU A 136 6.50 11.32 4.74
C LEU A 136 7.60 10.43 4.19
N PHE A 137 7.58 9.15 4.57
CA PHE A 137 8.31 8.08 3.88
C PHE A 137 7.46 7.50 2.75
N VAL A 138 8.08 7.29 1.59
CA VAL A 138 7.50 6.62 0.42
C VAL A 138 8.44 5.52 -0.06
N GLY A 139 7.99 4.29 -0.02
CA GLY A 139 8.71 3.12 -0.50
C GLY A 139 8.37 2.81 -1.95
N GLY A 140 9.39 2.80 -2.81
CA GLY A 140 9.26 2.47 -4.23
C GLY A 140 9.23 0.97 -4.48
N GLY A 141 8.40 0.54 -5.42
CA GLY A 141 8.25 -0.86 -5.80
C GLY A 141 7.70 -1.04 -7.22
N GLY A 142 7.00 -2.13 -7.45
CA GLY A 142 6.51 -2.50 -8.77
C GLY A 142 7.44 -3.45 -9.52
N ASN A 143 7.19 -3.65 -10.81
CA ASN A 143 7.98 -4.54 -11.67
C ASN A 143 8.04 -4.06 -13.13
N THR A 144 7.78 -2.78 -13.35
CA THR A 144 7.62 -2.18 -14.68
C THR A 144 8.94 -1.85 -15.35
N ALA A 145 10.06 -1.81 -14.61
CA ALA A 145 11.39 -1.47 -15.11
C ALA A 145 12.46 -2.44 -14.58
N PRO A 146 13.67 -2.48 -15.20
CA PRO A 146 14.79 -3.25 -14.68
C PRO A 146 15.22 -2.83 -13.27
N ALA A 147 15.84 -3.74 -12.51
CA ALA A 147 16.24 -3.55 -11.11
C ALA A 147 17.09 -2.29 -10.85
N ALA A 148 17.85 -1.78 -11.80
CA ALA A 148 18.68 -0.59 -11.63
C ALA A 148 17.93 0.74 -11.83
N SER A 149 16.61 0.72 -12.00
CA SER A 149 15.82 1.93 -12.27
C SER A 149 15.58 2.76 -11.01
N ASP A 150 15.65 4.09 -11.16
CA ASP A 150 15.38 5.05 -10.07
C ASP A 150 13.93 5.02 -9.55
N ILE A 151 13.01 4.38 -10.29
CA ILE A 151 11.61 4.24 -9.85
C ILE A 151 11.46 3.39 -8.58
N TYR A 152 12.46 2.58 -8.23
CA TYR A 152 12.47 1.77 -7.00
C TYR A 152 13.11 2.48 -5.81
N GLN A 153 13.59 3.72 -6.00
CA GLN A 153 14.22 4.48 -4.93
C GLN A 153 13.21 4.87 -3.87
N ASN A 154 13.53 4.55 -2.60
CA ASN A 154 12.79 5.04 -1.46
C ASN A 154 12.99 6.56 -1.30
N GLN A 155 11.96 7.25 -0.88
CA GLN A 155 11.91 8.70 -0.80
C GLN A 155 11.54 9.15 0.62
N LEU A 156 12.15 10.24 1.07
CA LEU A 156 11.79 10.95 2.29
C LEU A 156 11.42 12.38 1.91
N TYR A 157 10.24 12.80 2.29
CA TYR A 157 9.77 14.17 2.12
C TYR A 157 9.67 14.84 3.47
N LEU A 158 10.40 15.93 3.66
CA LEU A 158 10.32 16.75 4.88
C LEU A 158 9.14 17.72 4.78
N ASN A 159 8.38 17.80 5.85
CA ASN A 159 7.24 18.70 6.03
C ASN A 159 7.72 20.06 6.54
N ASP A 160 7.01 21.12 6.23
CA ASP A 160 7.24 22.47 6.76
C ASP A 160 6.29 22.83 7.93
N GLY A 161 5.59 21.83 8.48
CA GLY A 161 4.59 21.99 9.54
C GLY A 161 3.29 22.66 9.11
N LYS A 162 3.09 22.83 7.79
CA LYS A 162 1.89 23.43 7.19
C LYS A 162 1.34 22.62 6.03
N GLY A 163 1.82 21.36 5.91
CA GLY A 163 1.47 20.47 4.81
C GLY A 163 2.24 20.70 3.52
N GLY A 164 3.31 21.49 3.53
CA GLY A 164 4.23 21.65 2.40
C GLY A 164 5.37 20.65 2.51
N PHE A 165 5.53 19.79 1.49
CA PHE A 165 6.54 18.73 1.48
C PHE A 165 7.64 19.00 0.46
N THR A 166 8.89 18.72 0.85
CA THR A 166 10.07 18.84 0.00
C THR A 166 10.88 17.55 0.06
N LEU A 167 11.23 16.98 -1.10
CA LEU A 167 12.04 15.77 -1.17
C LEU A 167 13.45 16.03 -0.58
N LYS A 168 13.82 15.23 0.42
CA LYS A 168 15.17 15.17 0.99
C LYS A 168 16.02 14.21 0.17
N SER A 169 16.72 14.73 -0.83
CA SER A 169 17.59 13.91 -1.68
C SER A 169 18.73 13.28 -0.88
N GLY A 170 19.05 12.01 -1.20
CA GLY A 170 20.17 11.29 -0.58
C GLY A 170 19.87 10.72 0.81
N SER A 171 18.63 10.72 1.29
CA SER A 171 18.25 10.12 2.58
C SER A 171 18.47 8.61 2.62
N PHE A 172 18.37 7.93 1.49
CA PHE A 172 18.57 6.49 1.40
C PHE A 172 19.66 6.15 0.39
N LEU A 173 20.38 5.07 0.66
CA LEU A 173 21.24 4.45 -0.35
C LEU A 173 20.38 4.02 -1.54
N ILE A 174 20.95 4.05 -2.73
CA ILE A 174 20.26 3.59 -3.93
C ILE A 174 19.85 2.13 -3.70
N SER A 175 18.54 1.90 -3.66
CA SER A 175 17.94 0.58 -3.55
C SER A 175 17.47 0.15 -4.93
N HIS A 176 17.79 -1.07 -5.32
CA HIS A 176 17.33 -1.66 -6.56
C HIS A 176 16.25 -2.72 -6.30
N THR A 177 15.74 -2.78 -5.09
CA THR A 177 14.78 -3.79 -4.64
C THR A 177 13.40 -3.19 -4.43
N ASN A 178 12.37 -3.99 -4.64
CA ASN A 178 11.01 -3.61 -4.27
C ASN A 178 10.89 -3.46 -2.76
N CYS A 179 10.47 -2.30 -2.28
CA CYS A 179 10.04 -2.12 -0.91
C CYS A 179 8.76 -2.94 -0.68
N GLY A 180 8.80 -3.93 0.20
CA GLY A 180 7.63 -4.75 0.53
C GLY A 180 6.90 -4.25 1.76
N ILE A 181 7.67 -3.73 2.71
CA ILE A 181 7.19 -3.12 3.96
C ILE A 181 8.27 -2.15 4.46
N ALA A 182 7.84 -1.07 5.10
CA ALA A 182 8.73 -0.20 5.84
C ALA A 182 8.10 0.16 7.18
N ILE A 183 8.92 0.20 8.24
CA ILE A 183 8.46 0.40 9.61
C ILE A 183 9.42 1.38 10.31
N PRO A 184 8.92 2.48 10.89
CA PRO A 184 9.70 3.33 11.77
C PRO A 184 9.87 2.63 13.14
N LEU A 185 11.06 2.69 13.71
CA LEU A 185 11.37 2.15 15.04
C LEU A 185 12.62 2.82 15.60
N ASP A 186 12.68 2.98 16.88
CA ASP A 186 13.89 3.37 17.60
C ASP A 186 14.61 2.08 18.05
N TYR A 187 15.56 1.57 17.21
CA TYR A 187 16.16 0.24 17.44
C TYR A 187 17.26 0.27 18.50
N ASP A 188 17.97 1.38 18.66
CA ASP A 188 19.08 1.54 19.59
C ASP A 188 18.73 2.38 20.83
N LYS A 189 17.51 2.92 20.89
CA LYS A 189 16.95 3.71 21.99
C LYS A 189 17.64 5.05 22.21
N ASP A 190 18.06 5.68 21.12
CA ASP A 190 18.64 7.03 21.15
C ASP A 190 17.57 8.13 21.10
N GLY A 191 16.28 7.77 20.91
CA GLY A 191 15.14 8.66 20.85
C GLY A 191 14.81 9.17 19.46
N LYS A 192 15.54 8.74 18.42
CA LYS A 192 15.23 9.01 17.02
C LYS A 192 14.58 7.79 16.36
N LEU A 193 13.78 8.03 15.36
CA LEU A 193 13.17 6.93 14.62
C LEU A 193 14.05 6.52 13.44
N ASP A 194 14.52 5.29 13.51
CA ASP A 194 15.17 4.56 12.44
C ASP A 194 14.15 3.96 11.49
N ILE A 195 14.58 3.44 10.35
CA ILE A 195 13.68 2.81 9.39
C ILE A 195 14.17 1.42 9.04
N PHE A 196 13.34 0.41 9.32
CA PHE A 196 13.51 -0.93 8.75
C PHE A 196 12.76 -1.02 7.43
N ILE A 197 13.44 -1.45 6.36
CA ILE A 197 12.85 -1.71 5.05
C ILE A 197 13.02 -3.19 4.72
N GLY A 198 11.90 -3.91 4.70
CA GLY A 198 11.81 -5.28 4.25
C GLY A 198 11.57 -5.32 2.74
N SER A 199 12.59 -5.73 1.99
CA SER A 199 12.49 -5.85 0.54
C SER A 199 11.74 -7.13 0.15
N ARG A 200 10.93 -7.06 -0.90
CA ARG A 200 10.08 -8.16 -1.36
C ARG A 200 10.72 -8.98 -2.47
N SER A 201 11.34 -8.32 -3.44
CA SER A 201 11.92 -8.95 -4.63
C SER A 201 12.98 -8.05 -5.25
N GLU A 202 13.84 -8.65 -6.05
CA GLU A 202 14.62 -7.94 -7.06
C GLU A 202 13.75 -7.81 -8.32
N PRO A 203 13.46 -6.59 -8.82
CA PRO A 203 12.61 -6.39 -9.98
C PRO A 203 13.13 -7.14 -11.22
N GLN A 204 12.25 -7.84 -11.91
CA GLN A 204 12.54 -8.65 -13.09
C GLN A 204 13.58 -9.77 -12.86
N GLN A 205 13.79 -10.20 -11.62
CA GLN A 205 14.75 -11.23 -11.24
C GLN A 205 14.13 -12.22 -10.25
N TYR A 206 13.04 -12.88 -10.64
CA TYR A 206 12.34 -13.84 -9.78
C TYR A 206 13.26 -14.96 -9.29
N GLY A 207 13.18 -15.23 -8.00
CA GLY A 207 13.98 -16.26 -7.31
C GLY A 207 15.28 -15.75 -6.72
N ILE A 208 15.69 -14.50 -6.97
CA ILE A 208 16.77 -13.84 -6.24
C ILE A 208 16.22 -13.27 -4.94
N ALA A 209 16.88 -13.63 -3.84
CA ALA A 209 16.53 -13.08 -2.50
C ALA A 209 16.99 -11.62 -2.40
N PRO A 210 16.08 -10.66 -2.20
CA PRO A 210 16.44 -9.26 -2.05
C PRO A 210 17.09 -9.01 -0.68
N LYS A 211 17.88 -7.92 -0.59
CA LYS A 211 18.39 -7.42 0.69
C LYS A 211 17.36 -6.53 1.37
N SER A 212 17.15 -6.74 2.67
CA SER A 212 16.44 -5.81 3.54
C SER A 212 17.44 -4.88 4.25
N PHE A 213 16.98 -3.71 4.68
CA PHE A 213 17.83 -2.65 5.21
C PHE A 213 17.32 -2.17 6.56
N LEU A 214 18.24 -1.83 7.45
CA LEU A 214 17.97 -1.01 8.62
C LEU A 214 18.78 0.28 8.46
N TYR A 215 18.08 1.40 8.37
CA TYR A 215 18.66 2.74 8.28
C TYR A 215 18.61 3.38 9.67
N HIS A 216 19.76 3.77 10.16
CA HIS A 216 19.91 4.52 11.41
C HIS A 216 19.82 6.03 11.12
N ASN A 217 19.07 6.77 11.93
CA ASN A 217 18.83 8.20 11.81
C ASN A 217 19.86 9.04 12.58
#